data_a38a0bab9285ba7d4869bf0e318f8ce4
#
_entry.id   a38a0bab9285ba7d4869bf0e318f8ce4
#
_cell.length_a   1.000
_cell.length_b   1.000
_cell.length_c   1.000
_cell.angle_alpha   90.00
_cell.angle_beta   90.00
_cell.angle_gamma   90.00
#
_symmetry.space_group_name_H-M   'P 1'
#
loop_
_entity.id
_entity.type
_entity.pdbx_description
1 polymer ?
#
loop_
_entity_poly.entity_id
_entity_poly.type
_entity_poly.pdbx_seq_one_letter_code
_entity_poly.pdbx_strand_id
1 'polypeptide(L)'
;MSPSKTPVHVTVTGAAGQIGYSLLFRIGSGQMFGPDQPVVLRLLEIEPAMGALEGVVMELDDCALPLLAGIEPTSDAKTAFDGTSWALLVGSIPRKAGMERNDLLTVNGGIFGPQGEAIAAHAAPDVRVLVVGNPCNTNCLIARAHAPEIPDERFFAMTRLDQNRAQSLLARKAGVPVTSVTGMAIWGNHSSTQFPDFENTRIGAKPAPEAIGDTEWLRGEFISTVQQRGAKII
;
A
#
# COMPACT_ATOMS: atom_id res chain seq x y z
N MET A 1 -15.28 -32.90 -1.19
CA MET A 1 -14.41 -31.74 -1.45
C MET A 1 -15.30 -30.55 -1.72
N SER A 2 -15.20 -29.46 -0.95
CA SER A 2 -15.87 -28.20 -1.31
C SER A 2 -15.35 -27.75 -2.69
N PRO A 3 -16.18 -27.17 -3.55
CA PRO A 3 -15.73 -26.64 -4.83
C PRO A 3 -14.60 -25.63 -4.56
N SER A 4 -13.50 -25.75 -5.30
CA SER A 4 -12.40 -24.79 -5.19
C SER A 4 -12.94 -23.41 -5.59
N LYS A 5 -12.66 -22.40 -4.74
CA LYS A 5 -13.03 -21.01 -5.06
C LYS A 5 -12.33 -20.56 -6.35
N THR A 6 -12.99 -19.73 -7.13
CA THR A 6 -12.34 -19.04 -8.28
C THR A 6 -11.17 -18.22 -7.77
N PRO A 7 -9.99 -18.31 -8.38
CA PRO A 7 -8.85 -17.49 -7.99
C PRO A 7 -9.12 -15.99 -8.11
N VAL A 8 -8.61 -15.21 -7.16
CA VAL A 8 -8.60 -13.75 -7.22
C VAL A 8 -7.34 -13.30 -7.96
N HIS A 9 -7.51 -12.44 -8.97
CA HIS A 9 -6.39 -11.87 -9.72
C HIS A 9 -5.86 -10.62 -9.02
N VAL A 10 -4.59 -10.65 -8.66
CA VAL A 10 -3.88 -9.57 -7.95
C VAL A 10 -2.72 -9.10 -8.79
N THR A 11 -2.76 -7.85 -9.25
CA THR A 11 -1.63 -7.23 -9.94
C THR A 11 -0.78 -6.45 -8.95
N VAL A 12 0.54 -6.67 -8.98
CA VAL A 12 1.52 -5.90 -8.19
C VAL A 12 2.49 -5.23 -9.16
N THR A 13 2.58 -3.91 -9.12
CA THR A 13 3.55 -3.14 -9.90
C THR A 13 4.84 -2.92 -9.12
N GLY A 14 5.99 -2.85 -9.79
CA GLY A 14 7.28 -2.83 -9.10
C GLY A 14 7.52 -4.13 -8.33
N ALA A 15 7.13 -5.26 -8.91
CA ALA A 15 7.05 -6.56 -8.26
C ALA A 15 8.42 -7.10 -7.84
N ALA A 16 9.49 -6.78 -8.58
CA ALA A 16 10.86 -7.13 -8.24
C ALA A 16 11.50 -6.17 -7.23
N GLY A 17 10.84 -5.04 -6.91
CA GLY A 17 11.30 -4.10 -5.89
C GLY A 17 11.14 -4.65 -4.48
N GLN A 18 11.87 -4.09 -3.51
CA GLN A 18 11.92 -4.58 -2.13
C GLN A 18 10.53 -4.72 -1.48
N ILE A 19 9.62 -3.76 -1.69
CA ILE A 19 8.26 -3.80 -1.13
C ILE A 19 7.41 -4.82 -1.90
N GLY A 20 7.45 -4.80 -3.23
CA GLY A 20 6.76 -5.76 -4.09
C GLY A 20 7.12 -7.19 -3.68
N TYR A 21 8.40 -7.52 -3.69
CA TYR A 21 8.93 -8.81 -3.27
C TYR A 21 8.36 -9.27 -1.91
N SER A 22 8.41 -8.39 -0.90
CA SER A 22 7.91 -8.73 0.44
C SER A 22 6.39 -8.98 0.49
N LEU A 23 5.61 -8.38 -0.42
CA LEU A 23 4.16 -8.56 -0.50
C LEU A 23 3.77 -9.88 -1.18
N LEU A 24 4.48 -10.29 -2.24
CA LEU A 24 4.11 -11.43 -3.07
C LEU A 24 3.96 -12.71 -2.26
N PHE A 25 4.94 -13.05 -1.43
CA PHE A 25 4.91 -14.24 -0.57
C PHE A 25 3.77 -14.20 0.45
N ARG A 26 3.43 -13.03 0.98
CA ARG A 26 2.31 -12.83 1.90
C ARG A 26 0.96 -13.00 1.21
N ILE A 27 0.82 -12.50 -0.01
CA ILE A 27 -0.40 -12.66 -0.80
C ILE A 27 -0.57 -14.14 -1.17
N GLY A 28 0.48 -14.76 -1.73
CA GLY A 28 0.46 -16.16 -2.14
C GLY A 28 0.24 -17.15 -0.99
N SER A 29 0.67 -16.81 0.24
CA SER A 29 0.42 -17.62 1.44
C SER A 29 -0.95 -17.41 2.10
N GLY A 30 -1.82 -16.57 1.52
CA GLY A 30 -3.19 -16.35 2.01
C GLY A 30 -3.34 -15.26 3.07
N GLN A 31 -2.29 -14.47 3.37
CA GLN A 31 -2.39 -13.41 4.38
C GLN A 31 -3.31 -12.25 3.96
N MET A 32 -3.59 -12.09 2.65
CA MET A 32 -4.46 -11.02 2.15
C MET A 32 -5.94 -11.43 2.13
N PHE A 33 -6.26 -12.67 1.73
CA PHE A 33 -7.63 -13.10 1.48
C PHE A 33 -8.09 -14.26 2.37
N GLY A 34 -7.25 -14.73 3.26
CA GLY A 34 -7.53 -15.86 4.13
C GLY A 34 -6.98 -17.20 3.59
N PRO A 35 -7.10 -18.26 4.42
CA PRO A 35 -6.36 -19.52 4.22
C PRO A 35 -6.97 -20.43 3.14
N ASP A 36 -8.06 -20.06 2.51
CA ASP A 36 -8.81 -20.89 1.57
C ASP A 36 -9.12 -20.20 0.23
N GLN A 37 -8.56 -18.98 -0.02
CA GLN A 37 -8.76 -18.23 -1.24
C GLN A 37 -7.54 -18.36 -2.16
N PRO A 38 -7.65 -19.06 -3.31
CA PRO A 38 -6.60 -19.08 -4.32
C PRO A 38 -6.40 -17.72 -4.96
N VAL A 39 -5.16 -17.44 -5.38
CA VAL A 39 -4.77 -16.20 -6.05
C VAL A 39 -3.96 -16.47 -7.31
N VAL A 40 -4.11 -15.61 -8.31
CA VAL A 40 -3.19 -15.48 -9.44
C VAL A 40 -2.46 -14.15 -9.26
N LEU A 41 -1.13 -14.20 -9.24
CA LEU A 41 -0.28 -13.02 -9.16
C LEU A 41 0.11 -12.55 -10.56
N ARG A 42 -0.23 -11.32 -10.91
CA ARG A 42 0.24 -10.62 -12.10
C ARG A 42 1.30 -9.61 -11.71
N LEU A 43 2.50 -9.80 -12.22
CA LEU A 43 3.69 -9.11 -11.77
C LEU A 43 4.15 -8.14 -12.84
N LEU A 44 3.89 -6.85 -12.64
CA LEU A 44 4.27 -5.80 -13.59
C LEU A 44 5.61 -5.18 -13.19
N GLU A 45 6.54 -5.19 -14.15
CA GLU A 45 7.83 -4.52 -14.02
C GLU A 45 8.22 -3.77 -15.29
N ILE A 46 9.21 -2.91 -15.17
CA ILE A 46 9.83 -2.27 -16.34
C ILE A 46 10.79 -3.24 -17.04
N GLU A 47 10.95 -3.12 -18.35
CA GLU A 47 11.81 -3.99 -19.15
C GLU A 47 13.21 -4.24 -18.54
N PRO A 48 13.94 -3.23 -18.03
CA PRO A 48 15.25 -3.45 -17.43
C PRO A 48 15.25 -4.31 -16.18
N ALA A 49 14.10 -4.46 -15.49
CA ALA A 49 13.97 -5.24 -14.26
C ALA A 49 13.35 -6.63 -14.48
N MET A 50 13.02 -7.00 -15.73
CA MET A 50 12.41 -8.30 -16.03
C MET A 50 13.31 -9.48 -15.64
N GLY A 51 14.64 -9.37 -15.81
CA GLY A 51 15.57 -10.41 -15.35
C GLY A 51 15.56 -10.62 -13.83
N ALA A 52 15.40 -9.55 -13.05
CA ALA A 52 15.25 -9.67 -11.61
C ALA A 52 13.89 -10.29 -11.25
N LEU A 53 12.83 -9.94 -12.00
CA LEU A 53 11.50 -10.49 -11.80
C LEU A 53 11.45 -12.00 -12.06
N GLU A 54 12.18 -12.49 -13.06
CA GLU A 54 12.31 -13.94 -13.32
C GLU A 54 12.86 -14.68 -12.10
N GLY A 55 13.86 -14.12 -11.41
CA GLY A 55 14.39 -14.66 -10.15
C GLY A 55 13.30 -14.73 -9.06
N VAL A 56 12.51 -13.68 -8.91
CA VAL A 56 11.40 -13.64 -7.94
C VAL A 56 10.33 -14.69 -8.27
N VAL A 57 10.03 -14.92 -9.54
CA VAL A 57 9.11 -15.98 -9.97
C VAL A 57 9.62 -17.36 -9.57
N MET A 58 10.90 -17.65 -9.81
CA MET A 58 11.52 -18.92 -9.40
C MET A 58 11.43 -19.12 -7.88
N GLU A 59 11.69 -18.08 -7.07
CA GLU A 59 11.58 -18.18 -5.61
C GLU A 59 10.13 -18.42 -5.15
N LEU A 60 9.14 -17.82 -5.82
CA LEU A 60 7.72 -18.07 -5.54
C LEU A 60 7.32 -19.51 -5.88
N ASP A 61 7.81 -20.05 -7.00
CA ASP A 61 7.59 -21.44 -7.41
C ASP A 61 8.24 -22.42 -6.40
N ASP A 62 9.45 -22.13 -5.96
CA ASP A 62 10.18 -22.93 -4.96
C ASP A 62 9.46 -22.98 -3.59
N CYS A 63 8.66 -21.95 -3.27
CA CYS A 63 7.83 -21.96 -2.06
C CYS A 63 6.66 -22.95 -2.11
N ALA A 64 6.26 -23.42 -3.30
CA ALA A 64 5.15 -24.36 -3.51
C ALA A 64 3.88 -23.98 -2.72
N LEU A 65 3.50 -22.69 -2.74
CA LEU A 65 2.40 -22.15 -1.95
C LEU A 65 1.06 -22.70 -2.44
N PRO A 66 0.27 -23.40 -1.59
CA PRO A 66 -0.93 -24.12 -2.03
C PRO A 66 -2.07 -23.23 -2.54
N LEU A 67 -2.04 -21.93 -2.23
CA LEU A 67 -3.03 -20.95 -2.67
C LEU A 67 -2.58 -20.16 -3.90
N LEU A 68 -1.34 -20.32 -4.34
CA LEU A 68 -0.82 -19.64 -5.53
C LEU A 68 -1.19 -20.45 -6.77
N ALA A 69 -2.26 -20.05 -7.44
CA ALA A 69 -2.83 -20.75 -8.59
C ALA A 69 -2.12 -20.39 -9.92
N GLY A 70 -1.37 -19.31 -9.95
CA GLY A 70 -0.60 -18.88 -11.13
C GLY A 70 0.24 -17.64 -10.86
N ILE A 71 1.29 -17.47 -11.69
CA ILE A 71 2.19 -16.31 -11.69
C ILE A 71 2.36 -15.86 -13.15
N GLU A 72 2.08 -14.60 -13.43
CA GLU A 72 2.11 -14.01 -14.77
C GLU A 72 3.01 -12.77 -14.76
N PRO A 73 4.33 -12.91 -15.01
CA PRO A 73 5.24 -11.77 -15.11
C PRO A 73 5.09 -11.07 -16.47
N THR A 74 5.12 -9.75 -16.49
CA THR A 74 5.03 -8.97 -17.73
C THR A 74 5.56 -7.54 -17.55
N SER A 75 5.99 -6.92 -18.65
CA SER A 75 6.28 -5.49 -18.74
C SER A 75 5.14 -4.68 -19.39
N ASP A 76 4.10 -5.36 -19.89
CA ASP A 76 2.94 -4.73 -20.51
C ASP A 76 1.81 -4.51 -19.53
N ALA A 77 1.44 -3.23 -19.32
CA ALA A 77 0.39 -2.85 -18.37
C ALA A 77 -0.98 -3.40 -18.76
N LYS A 78 -1.29 -3.51 -20.06
CA LYS A 78 -2.55 -4.09 -20.54
C LYS A 78 -2.68 -5.52 -20.06
N THR A 79 -1.67 -6.34 -20.30
CA THR A 79 -1.62 -7.73 -19.87
C THR A 79 -1.67 -7.86 -18.35
N ALA A 80 -0.93 -7.00 -17.63
CA ALA A 80 -0.90 -7.03 -16.18
C ALA A 80 -2.26 -6.77 -15.53
N PHE A 81 -3.04 -5.84 -16.07
CA PHE A 81 -4.33 -5.45 -15.47
C PHE A 81 -5.54 -6.18 -16.05
N ASP A 82 -5.39 -7.04 -17.07
CA ASP A 82 -6.50 -7.76 -17.68
C ASP A 82 -7.24 -8.64 -16.66
N GLY A 83 -8.53 -8.36 -16.39
CA GLY A 83 -9.35 -9.07 -15.40
C GLY A 83 -8.88 -8.97 -13.94
N THR A 84 -8.01 -8.02 -13.61
CA THR A 84 -7.50 -7.82 -12.25
C THR A 84 -8.59 -7.33 -11.31
N SER A 85 -8.76 -8.01 -10.16
CA SER A 85 -9.69 -7.60 -9.08
C SER A 85 -9.01 -6.72 -8.02
N TRP A 86 -7.68 -6.83 -7.86
CA TRP A 86 -6.89 -6.02 -6.93
C TRP A 86 -5.62 -5.53 -7.60
N ALA A 87 -5.50 -4.22 -7.74
CA ALA A 87 -4.32 -3.56 -8.28
C ALA A 87 -3.52 -2.90 -7.15
N LEU A 88 -2.32 -3.41 -6.88
CA LEU A 88 -1.39 -2.86 -5.89
C LEU A 88 -0.30 -2.08 -6.62
N LEU A 89 -0.44 -0.76 -6.69
CA LEU A 89 0.47 0.13 -7.39
C LEU A 89 1.64 0.52 -6.47
N VAL A 90 2.65 -0.34 -6.43
CA VAL A 90 3.80 -0.24 -5.54
C VAL A 90 4.97 0.47 -6.22
N GLY A 91 5.21 0.18 -7.49
CA GLY A 91 6.31 0.74 -8.27
C GLY A 91 6.20 2.26 -8.39
N SER A 92 7.28 2.95 -8.06
CA SER A 92 7.41 4.41 -8.20
C SER A 92 8.87 4.80 -8.27
N ILE A 93 9.15 5.98 -8.82
CA ILE A 93 10.51 6.51 -8.78
C ILE A 93 10.73 7.24 -7.45
N PRO A 94 11.71 6.81 -6.64
CA PRO A 94 12.01 7.48 -5.38
C PRO A 94 12.62 8.85 -5.63
N ARG A 95 12.42 9.78 -4.70
CA ARG A 95 13.04 11.11 -4.76
C ARG A 95 14.57 10.97 -4.66
N LYS A 96 15.25 11.49 -5.65
CA LYS A 96 16.74 11.57 -5.66
C LYS A 96 17.22 12.91 -5.09
N ALA A 97 18.45 12.95 -4.60
CA ALA A 97 19.08 14.21 -4.17
C ALA A 97 19.08 15.22 -5.32
N GLY A 98 18.68 16.47 -5.04
CA GLY A 98 18.57 17.54 -6.04
C GLY A 98 17.27 17.54 -6.85
N MET A 99 16.37 16.58 -6.67
CA MET A 99 15.09 16.53 -7.38
C MET A 99 14.07 17.43 -6.68
N GLU A 100 13.47 18.36 -7.43
CA GLU A 100 12.40 19.18 -6.92
C GLU A 100 11.06 18.42 -6.83
N ARG A 101 10.10 18.96 -6.08
CA ARG A 101 8.79 18.33 -5.91
C ARG A 101 8.04 18.22 -7.23
N ASN A 102 8.13 19.25 -8.07
CA ASN A 102 7.48 19.26 -9.39
C ASN A 102 8.05 18.21 -10.33
N ASP A 103 9.37 17.98 -10.31
CA ASP A 103 10.01 16.95 -11.12
C ASP A 103 9.49 15.56 -10.72
N LEU A 104 9.42 15.30 -9.41
CA LEU A 104 8.90 14.05 -8.88
C LEU A 104 7.44 13.82 -9.27
N LEU A 105 6.60 14.85 -9.24
CA LEU A 105 5.20 14.80 -9.66
C LEU A 105 5.07 14.49 -11.15
N THR A 106 5.88 15.14 -11.98
CA THR A 106 5.88 14.92 -13.43
C THR A 106 6.28 13.48 -13.78
N VAL A 107 7.37 13.02 -13.19
CA VAL A 107 7.89 11.66 -13.45
C VAL A 107 6.89 10.59 -12.98
N ASN A 108 6.35 10.72 -11.76
CA ASN A 108 5.37 9.75 -11.26
C ASN A 108 4.02 9.88 -12.00
N GLY A 109 3.63 11.08 -12.44
CA GLY A 109 2.46 11.27 -13.31
C GLY A 109 2.54 10.44 -14.60
N GLY A 110 3.73 10.36 -15.20
CA GLY A 110 4.02 9.50 -16.34
C GLY A 110 3.94 7.99 -16.06
N ILE A 111 3.90 7.56 -14.81
CA ILE A 111 3.72 6.18 -14.39
C ILE A 111 2.25 5.90 -14.06
N PHE A 112 1.67 6.69 -13.14
CA PHE A 112 0.35 6.40 -12.57
C PHE A 112 -0.82 6.78 -13.48
N GLY A 113 -0.64 7.73 -14.40
CA GLY A 113 -1.62 8.05 -15.45
C GLY A 113 -1.88 6.85 -16.36
N PRO A 114 -0.86 6.37 -17.12
CA PRO A 114 -1.00 5.19 -17.98
C PRO A 114 -1.46 3.93 -17.24
N GLN A 115 -1.06 3.73 -15.98
CA GLN A 115 -1.59 2.62 -15.17
C GLN A 115 -3.08 2.79 -14.87
N GLY A 116 -3.54 4.00 -14.55
CA GLY A 116 -4.96 4.32 -14.37
C GLY A 116 -5.78 4.00 -15.63
N GLU A 117 -5.31 4.43 -16.80
CA GLU A 117 -5.94 4.13 -18.10
C GLU A 117 -6.01 2.63 -18.39
N ALA A 118 -4.91 1.90 -18.12
CA ALA A 118 -4.88 0.46 -18.33
C ALA A 118 -5.83 -0.30 -17.37
N ILE A 119 -5.93 0.15 -16.12
CA ILE A 119 -6.88 -0.40 -15.14
C ILE A 119 -8.32 -0.14 -15.60
N ALA A 120 -8.65 1.08 -16.02
CA ALA A 120 -9.98 1.43 -16.52
C ALA A 120 -10.40 0.57 -17.71
N ALA A 121 -9.46 0.32 -18.63
CA ALA A 121 -9.74 -0.40 -19.88
C ALA A 121 -9.79 -1.93 -19.72
N HIS A 122 -9.07 -2.51 -18.77
CA HIS A 122 -8.80 -3.96 -18.75
C HIS A 122 -9.12 -4.66 -17.43
N ALA A 123 -9.20 -3.95 -16.30
CA ALA A 123 -9.44 -4.59 -15.00
C ALA A 123 -10.88 -5.15 -14.87
N ALA A 124 -11.07 -6.01 -13.89
CA ALA A 124 -12.40 -6.50 -13.57
C ALA A 124 -13.34 -5.35 -13.11
N PRO A 125 -14.65 -5.45 -13.36
CA PRO A 125 -15.61 -4.37 -13.01
C PRO A 125 -15.65 -4.03 -11.52
N ASP A 126 -15.17 -4.93 -10.65
CA ASP A 126 -15.13 -4.76 -9.20
C ASP A 126 -13.73 -4.44 -8.67
N VAL A 127 -12.79 -4.06 -9.53
CA VAL A 127 -11.39 -3.78 -9.17
C VAL A 127 -11.28 -2.79 -8.00
N ARG A 128 -10.31 -3.05 -7.12
CA ARG A 128 -9.87 -2.14 -6.05
C ARG A 128 -8.41 -1.80 -6.27
N VAL A 129 -8.10 -0.52 -6.17
CA VAL A 129 -6.77 0.02 -6.46
C VAL A 129 -6.15 0.57 -5.18
N LEU A 130 -5.03 -0.01 -4.74
CA LEU A 130 -4.25 0.49 -3.61
C LEU A 130 -2.94 1.09 -4.12
N VAL A 131 -2.76 2.38 -3.94
CA VAL A 131 -1.53 3.07 -4.31
C VAL A 131 -0.59 3.17 -3.11
N VAL A 132 0.58 2.57 -3.26
CA VAL A 132 1.66 2.50 -2.25
C VAL A 132 2.82 3.41 -2.63
N GLY A 133 3.14 3.50 -3.93
CA GLY A 133 4.23 4.32 -4.45
C GLY A 133 4.10 5.79 -4.08
N ASN A 134 5.15 6.38 -3.50
CA ASN A 134 5.13 7.76 -3.03
C ASN A 134 5.40 8.78 -4.14
N PRO A 135 4.75 9.97 -4.08
CA PRO A 135 3.79 10.46 -3.06
C PRO A 135 2.39 9.84 -3.24
N CYS A 136 2.03 8.90 -2.35
CA CYS A 136 0.89 7.99 -2.56
C CYS A 136 -0.47 8.70 -2.73
N ASN A 137 -0.74 9.78 -1.98
CA ASN A 137 -1.99 10.54 -2.14
C ASN A 137 -2.10 11.17 -3.54
N THR A 138 -1.02 11.79 -4.02
CA THR A 138 -1.00 12.44 -5.33
C THR A 138 -1.06 11.39 -6.45
N ASN A 139 -0.29 10.32 -6.34
CA ASN A 139 -0.29 9.25 -7.32
C ASN A 139 -1.65 8.54 -7.40
N CYS A 140 -2.32 8.37 -6.25
CA CYS A 140 -3.68 7.84 -6.20
C CYS A 140 -4.68 8.78 -6.90
N LEU A 141 -4.58 10.08 -6.69
CA LEU A 141 -5.41 11.07 -7.38
C LEU A 141 -5.18 11.05 -8.90
N ILE A 142 -3.92 10.93 -9.34
CA ILE A 142 -3.57 10.83 -10.77
C ILE A 142 -4.18 9.56 -11.37
N ALA A 143 -3.93 8.39 -10.77
CA ALA A 143 -4.48 7.13 -11.27
C ALA A 143 -6.02 7.16 -11.37
N ARG A 144 -6.69 7.70 -10.34
CA ARG A 144 -8.14 7.88 -10.34
C ARG A 144 -8.63 8.82 -11.44
N ALA A 145 -7.95 9.94 -11.66
CA ALA A 145 -8.32 10.90 -12.69
C ALA A 145 -8.22 10.33 -14.11
N HIS A 146 -7.38 9.32 -14.31
CA HIS A 146 -7.23 8.58 -15.58
C HIS A 146 -8.12 7.32 -15.68
N ALA A 147 -8.98 7.08 -14.67
CA ALA A 147 -9.91 5.97 -14.63
C ALA A 147 -11.31 6.42 -14.14
N PRO A 148 -11.94 7.37 -14.85
CA PRO A 148 -13.18 8.02 -14.38
C PRO A 148 -14.39 7.06 -14.32
N GLU A 149 -14.34 5.91 -14.99
CA GLU A 149 -15.40 4.89 -14.98
C GLU A 149 -15.38 4.05 -13.70
N ILE A 150 -14.28 4.06 -12.94
CA ILE A 150 -14.15 3.31 -11.69
C ILE A 150 -14.59 4.20 -10.53
N PRO A 151 -15.52 3.75 -9.67
CA PRO A 151 -15.98 4.54 -8.52
C PRO A 151 -14.84 4.98 -7.59
N ASP A 152 -14.91 6.22 -7.11
CA ASP A 152 -13.90 6.85 -6.25
C ASP A 152 -13.57 6.04 -4.99
N GLU A 153 -14.57 5.40 -4.39
CA GLU A 153 -14.44 4.56 -3.20
C GLU A 153 -13.64 3.26 -3.41
N ARG A 154 -13.23 2.98 -4.63
CA ARG A 154 -12.35 1.85 -4.96
C ARG A 154 -10.87 2.22 -5.06
N PHE A 155 -10.53 3.50 -4.89
CA PHE A 155 -9.16 3.99 -4.86
C PHE A 155 -8.71 4.29 -3.44
N PHE A 156 -7.55 3.77 -3.07
CA PHE A 156 -6.97 3.89 -1.74
C PHE A 156 -5.52 4.33 -1.83
N ALA A 157 -5.14 5.33 -1.02
CA ALA A 157 -3.74 5.70 -0.81
C ALA A 157 -3.24 5.08 0.50
N MET A 158 -2.07 4.46 0.48
CA MET A 158 -1.51 3.72 1.62
C MET A 158 -0.94 4.67 2.67
N THR A 159 -1.71 4.97 3.72
CA THR A 159 -1.28 5.76 4.89
C THR A 159 -1.30 4.96 6.19
N ARG A 160 -1.57 3.65 6.13
CA ARG A 160 -1.69 2.77 7.29
C ARG A 160 -0.45 2.75 8.18
N LEU A 161 0.74 2.91 7.60
CA LEU A 161 2.00 2.93 8.35
C LEU A 161 2.05 4.07 9.37
N ASP A 162 1.55 5.26 8.99
CA ASP A 162 1.51 6.42 9.90
C ASP A 162 0.55 6.18 11.06
N GLN A 163 -0.61 5.57 10.79
CA GLN A 163 -1.55 5.17 11.82
C GLN A 163 -0.93 4.15 12.79
N ASN A 164 -0.24 3.13 12.27
CA ASN A 164 0.44 2.13 13.09
C ASN A 164 1.55 2.75 13.96
N ARG A 165 2.29 3.72 13.43
CA ARG A 165 3.29 4.50 14.18
C ARG A 165 2.65 5.24 15.34
N ALA A 166 1.57 5.96 15.08
CA ALA A 166 0.82 6.71 16.08
C ALA A 166 0.28 5.79 17.17
N GLN A 167 -0.37 4.69 16.80
CA GLN A 167 -0.88 3.69 17.76
C GLN A 167 0.24 3.10 18.62
N SER A 168 1.35 2.72 18.00
CA SER A 168 2.51 2.16 18.72
C SER A 168 3.14 3.15 19.72
N LEU A 169 3.21 4.45 19.37
CA LEU A 169 3.73 5.48 20.25
C LEU A 169 2.82 5.70 21.46
N LEU A 170 1.49 5.80 21.23
CA LEU A 170 0.51 5.95 22.31
C LEU A 170 0.51 4.72 23.25
N ALA A 171 0.52 3.52 22.68
CA ALA A 171 0.56 2.28 23.45
C ALA A 171 1.80 2.22 24.36
N ARG A 172 2.97 2.59 23.82
CA ARG A 172 4.24 2.64 24.57
C ARG A 172 4.21 3.68 25.69
N LYS A 173 3.71 4.90 25.41
CA LYS A 173 3.61 5.98 26.41
C LYS A 173 2.66 5.60 27.53
N ALA A 174 1.55 4.90 27.20
CA ALA A 174 0.57 4.44 28.19
C ALA A 174 0.95 3.12 28.89
N GLY A 175 1.99 2.43 28.44
CA GLY A 175 2.40 1.13 29.02
C GLY A 175 1.39 0.00 28.78
N VAL A 176 0.68 0.01 27.62
CA VAL A 176 -0.35 -0.98 27.27
C VAL A 176 -0.06 -1.66 25.94
N PRO A 177 -0.68 -2.83 25.65
CA PRO A 177 -0.61 -3.45 24.34
C PRO A 177 -1.18 -2.53 23.23
N VAL A 178 -0.60 -2.58 22.03
CA VAL A 178 -1.05 -1.77 20.87
C VAL A 178 -2.51 -2.01 20.51
N THR A 179 -3.03 -3.20 20.76
CA THR A 179 -4.44 -3.59 20.58
C THR A 179 -5.41 -2.81 21.46
N SER A 180 -4.92 -2.20 22.54
CA SER A 180 -5.74 -1.32 23.40
C SER A 180 -5.95 0.07 22.81
N VAL A 181 -5.20 0.46 21.75
CA VAL A 181 -5.32 1.76 21.09
C VAL A 181 -6.26 1.63 19.90
N THR A 182 -7.40 2.29 19.96
CA THR A 182 -8.46 2.22 18.95
C THR A 182 -8.89 3.61 18.48
N GLY A 183 -9.53 3.70 17.31
CA GLY A 183 -10.04 4.95 16.76
C GLY A 183 -8.97 5.92 16.25
N MET A 184 -7.70 5.50 16.16
CA MET A 184 -6.65 6.35 15.58
C MET A 184 -6.90 6.61 14.10
N ALA A 185 -6.92 7.88 13.72
CA ALA A 185 -6.96 8.34 12.34
C ALA A 185 -5.75 9.23 12.02
N ILE A 186 -5.35 9.26 10.76
CA ILE A 186 -4.35 10.20 10.26
C ILE A 186 -5.04 11.11 9.26
N TRP A 187 -5.02 12.40 9.51
CA TRP A 187 -5.59 13.41 8.61
C TRP A 187 -4.50 14.08 7.79
N GLY A 188 -4.85 14.47 6.58
CA GLY A 188 -3.94 15.15 5.65
C GLY A 188 -3.09 14.21 4.79
N ASN A 189 -2.13 14.79 4.07
CA ASN A 189 -1.26 14.05 3.17
C ASN A 189 -0.21 13.25 3.95
N HIS A 190 0.26 12.15 3.36
CA HIS A 190 1.44 11.41 3.85
C HIS A 190 2.71 12.26 3.73
N SER A 191 2.88 13.22 4.64
CA SER A 191 3.96 14.20 4.67
C SER A 191 4.14 14.74 6.09
N SER A 192 5.05 15.71 6.26
CA SER A 192 5.23 16.43 7.53
C SER A 192 4.03 17.30 7.97
N THR A 193 2.96 17.34 7.16
CA THR A 193 1.71 18.05 7.49
C THR A 193 0.59 17.12 7.96
N GLN A 194 0.83 15.82 8.02
CA GLN A 194 -0.14 14.86 8.55
C GLN A 194 -0.42 15.11 10.04
N PHE A 195 -1.66 14.86 10.45
CA PHE A 195 -2.09 15.01 11.83
C PHE A 195 -2.60 13.67 12.38
N PRO A 196 -1.88 13.02 13.31
CA PRO A 196 -2.38 11.86 14.03
C PRO A 196 -3.41 12.30 15.08
N ASP A 197 -4.66 11.91 14.89
CA ASP A 197 -5.81 12.36 15.69
C ASP A 197 -5.86 11.66 17.05
N PHE A 198 -5.06 12.13 17.97
CA PHE A 198 -5.07 11.63 19.35
C PHE A 198 -6.32 12.06 20.13
N GLU A 199 -7.01 13.15 19.72
CA GLU A 199 -8.17 13.66 20.44
C GLU A 199 -9.38 12.71 20.34
N ASN A 200 -9.57 12.05 19.20
CA ASN A 200 -10.61 11.06 18.98
C ASN A 200 -10.14 9.60 19.21
N THR A 201 -8.86 9.41 19.54
CA THR A 201 -8.30 8.10 19.86
C THR A 201 -8.65 7.66 21.27
N ARG A 202 -8.86 6.35 21.46
CA ARG A 202 -9.09 5.74 22.76
C ARG A 202 -7.95 4.78 23.12
N ILE A 203 -7.65 4.70 24.42
CA ILE A 203 -6.74 3.75 25.03
C ILE A 203 -7.53 2.95 26.07
N GLY A 204 -7.87 1.72 25.74
CA GLY A 204 -8.87 0.96 26.49
C GLY A 204 -10.22 1.69 26.53
N ALA A 205 -10.78 1.90 27.72
CA ALA A 205 -12.06 2.58 27.89
C ALA A 205 -11.96 4.12 27.90
N LYS A 206 -10.72 4.70 27.98
CA LYS A 206 -10.52 6.14 28.17
C LYS A 206 -10.16 6.86 26.85
N PRO A 207 -10.51 8.16 26.69
CA PRO A 207 -9.89 9.01 25.67
C PRO A 207 -8.38 9.05 25.84
N ALA A 208 -7.63 9.10 24.73
CA ALA A 208 -6.17 9.09 24.79
C ALA A 208 -5.58 10.28 25.56
N PRO A 209 -6.09 11.52 25.49
CA PRO A 209 -5.62 12.62 26.31
C PRO A 209 -5.72 12.34 27.82
N GLU A 210 -6.82 11.71 28.26
CA GLU A 210 -7.00 11.35 29.68
C GLU A 210 -6.08 10.20 30.09
N ALA A 211 -5.95 9.19 29.24
CA ALA A 211 -5.12 8.01 29.54
C ALA A 211 -3.62 8.33 29.57
N ILE A 212 -3.16 9.26 28.75
CA ILE A 212 -1.75 9.70 28.70
C ILE A 212 -1.46 10.73 29.80
N GLY A 213 -2.37 11.68 30.05
CA GLY A 213 -2.22 12.73 31.06
C GLY A 213 -1.12 13.75 30.77
N ASP A 214 -0.56 13.77 29.55
CA ASP A 214 0.54 14.63 29.11
C ASP A 214 0.16 15.30 27.79
N THR A 215 -0.61 16.38 27.90
CA THR A 215 -1.13 17.11 26.74
C THR A 215 -0.02 17.82 25.95
N GLU A 216 1.04 18.26 26.62
CA GLU A 216 2.17 18.92 25.97
C GLU A 216 2.90 17.93 25.05
N TRP A 217 3.18 16.74 25.52
CA TRP A 217 3.76 15.68 24.72
C TRP A 217 2.87 15.30 23.54
N LEU A 218 1.55 15.16 23.75
CA LEU A 218 0.59 14.81 22.68
C LEU A 218 0.58 15.85 21.56
N ARG A 219 0.58 17.14 21.89
CA ARG A 219 0.55 18.24 20.92
C ARG A 219 1.91 18.56 20.30
N GLY A 220 2.99 18.16 20.89
CA GLY A 220 4.36 18.43 20.47
C GLY A 220 5.08 17.20 19.91
N GLU A 221 5.77 16.49 20.81
CA GLU A 221 6.67 15.38 20.44
C GLU A 221 5.96 14.23 19.74
N PHE A 222 4.76 13.87 20.17
CA PHE A 222 3.98 12.79 19.56
C PHE A 222 3.71 13.06 18.07
N ILE A 223 3.15 14.23 17.74
CA ILE A 223 2.84 14.61 16.36
C ILE A 223 4.12 14.65 15.51
N SER A 224 5.14 15.37 16.00
CA SER A 224 6.39 15.53 15.25
C SER A 224 7.13 14.20 15.04
N THR A 225 7.06 13.28 16.00
CA THR A 225 7.66 11.95 15.88
C THR A 225 6.96 11.11 14.83
N VAL A 226 5.62 11.14 14.75
CA VAL A 226 4.86 10.44 13.69
C VAL A 226 5.22 11.02 12.32
N GLN A 227 5.23 12.34 12.18
CA GLN A 227 5.52 13.05 10.93
C GLN A 227 6.92 12.78 10.39
N GLN A 228 7.93 12.71 11.28
CA GLN A 228 9.35 12.62 10.88
C GLN A 228 9.92 11.21 10.91
N ARG A 229 9.13 10.21 11.30
CA ARG A 229 9.63 8.83 11.46
C ARG A 229 10.24 8.28 10.18
N GLY A 230 9.65 8.55 9.02
CA GLY A 230 10.16 8.11 7.73
C GLY A 230 11.58 8.61 7.47
N ALA A 231 11.83 9.89 7.69
CA ALA A 231 13.15 10.50 7.50
C ALA A 231 14.22 10.00 8.50
N LYS A 232 13.78 9.49 9.67
CA LYS A 232 14.71 8.91 10.67
C LYS A 232 15.09 7.45 10.40
N ILE A 233 14.35 6.78 9.50
CA ILE A 233 14.59 5.36 9.15
C ILE A 233 15.51 5.25 7.93
N ILE A 234 15.47 6.24 7.03
CA ILE A 234 16.32 6.34 5.84
C ILE A 234 17.70 6.90 6.20
#